data_4bdef2e4e32e82e5d201e42365c23f12
#
_entry.id   4bdef2e4e32e82e5d201e42365c23f12
#
_cell.length_a   1.000
_cell.length_b   1.000
_cell.length_c   1.000
_cell.angle_alpha   90.00
_cell.angle_beta   90.00
_cell.angle_gamma   90.00
#
_symmetry.space_group_name_H-M   'P 1'
#
loop_
_entity.id
_entity.type
_entity.pdbx_description
1 polymer ?
#
loop_
_entity_poly.entity_id
_entity_poly.type
_entity_poly.pdbx_seq_one_letter_code
_entity_poly.pdbx_strand_id
1 'polypeptide(L)'
;MREVGKNIYVGNDADCFCDDRNGWAVIHACKTCHKRRVGYSGNLGQNHPCYLVKKDQNHLFLNLVDMDRTLMPVFTNPIVKAAMEFIRENIPAKKVVIHCNEGHSRAPSVALLYLARESIIPNSCYEGAKEEFLRIYPKYLPARGIESYMRKYWSDLMKL
;
A
#
# COMPACT_ATOMS: atom_id res chain seq x y z
N MET A 1 13.82 1.39 6.42
CA MET A 1 12.93 0.36 5.81
C MET A 1 13.29 -1.05 6.30
N ARG A 2 12.34 -1.98 6.24
CA ARG A 2 12.53 -3.39 6.63
C ARG A 2 11.97 -4.30 5.53
N GLU A 3 12.72 -5.35 5.18
CA GLU A 3 12.25 -6.39 4.26
C GLU A 3 11.18 -7.25 4.95
N VAL A 4 10.03 -7.43 4.29
CA VAL A 4 8.89 -8.20 4.80
C VAL A 4 8.53 -9.38 3.92
N GLY A 5 9.10 -9.45 2.74
CA GLY A 5 9.02 -10.55 1.79
C GLY A 5 10.13 -10.40 0.77
N LYS A 6 10.37 -11.41 -0.04
CA LYS A 6 11.46 -11.38 -1.03
C LYS A 6 11.36 -10.13 -1.91
N ASN A 7 12.34 -9.22 -1.79
CA ASN A 7 12.41 -7.94 -2.50
C ASN A 7 11.28 -6.96 -2.17
N ILE A 8 10.54 -7.14 -1.07
CA ILE A 8 9.48 -6.25 -0.63
C ILE A 8 9.89 -5.62 0.70
N TYR A 9 9.89 -4.29 0.73
CA TYR A 9 10.31 -3.49 1.88
C TYR A 9 9.18 -2.57 2.34
N VAL A 10 9.05 -2.38 3.63
CA VAL A 10 8.14 -1.41 4.26
C VAL A 10 8.96 -0.34 4.95
N GLY A 11 8.57 0.92 4.75
CA GLY A 11 9.27 2.07 5.31
C GLY A 11 8.34 3.23 5.70
N ASN A 12 8.97 4.33 6.12
CA ASN A 12 8.32 5.58 6.48
C ASN A 12 8.81 6.75 5.60
N ASP A 13 8.54 7.98 5.99
CA ASP A 13 8.94 9.17 5.24
C ASP A 13 10.46 9.29 5.03
N ALA A 14 11.28 8.77 5.95
CA ALA A 14 12.74 8.76 5.80
C ALA A 14 13.21 7.83 4.67
N ASP A 15 12.38 6.87 4.29
CA ASP A 15 12.63 5.93 3.19
C ASP A 15 12.02 6.39 1.86
N CYS A 16 11.40 7.58 1.84
CA CYS A 16 10.81 8.16 0.65
C CYS A 16 11.89 8.72 -0.28
N PHE A 17 11.93 8.28 -1.51
CA PHE A 17 12.68 8.91 -2.59
C PHE A 17 11.78 9.06 -3.82
N CYS A 18 11.91 10.18 -4.51
CA CYS A 18 11.11 10.52 -5.70
C CYS A 18 11.95 10.51 -6.99
N ASP A 19 13.24 10.30 -6.87
CA ASP A 19 14.18 10.08 -7.98
C ASP A 19 14.21 8.61 -8.38
N ASP A 20 14.44 8.32 -9.64
CA ASP A 20 14.61 6.95 -10.10
C ASP A 20 15.93 6.37 -9.59
N ARG A 21 15.86 5.32 -8.82
CA ARG A 21 17.01 4.55 -8.31
C ARG A 21 17.09 3.21 -9.01
N ASN A 22 18.24 2.92 -9.59
CA ASN A 22 18.46 1.66 -10.28
C ASN A 22 18.17 0.47 -9.36
N GLY A 23 17.36 -0.47 -9.85
CA GLY A 23 16.97 -1.67 -9.11
C GLY A 23 15.87 -1.46 -8.07
N TRP A 24 15.24 -0.27 -8.00
CA TRP A 24 14.15 0.03 -7.08
C TRP A 24 12.88 0.49 -7.79
N ALA A 25 11.74 0.12 -7.19
CA ALA A 25 10.44 0.69 -7.47
C ALA A 25 9.79 1.12 -6.15
N VAL A 26 8.97 2.17 -6.17
CA VAL A 26 8.45 2.81 -4.95
C VAL A 26 6.93 2.91 -5.01
N ILE A 27 6.26 2.45 -3.96
CA ILE A 27 4.86 2.75 -3.71
C ILE A 27 4.76 3.79 -2.60
N HIS A 28 4.29 4.97 -2.96
CA HIS A 28 4.00 6.06 -2.04
C HIS A 28 2.56 5.92 -1.53
N ALA A 29 2.38 5.13 -0.45
CA ALA A 29 1.07 4.83 0.12
C ALA A 29 0.58 5.96 1.05
N CYS A 30 0.63 7.21 0.58
CA CYS A 30 0.21 8.37 1.35
C CYS A 30 -0.28 9.52 0.48
N LYS A 31 -1.36 10.17 0.92
CA LYS A 31 -1.95 11.33 0.25
C LYS A 31 -0.95 12.48 0.09
N THR A 32 -0.02 12.66 1.00
CA THR A 32 0.98 13.72 0.95
C THR A 32 1.85 13.64 -0.31
N CYS A 33 2.40 12.45 -0.60
CA CYS A 33 3.19 12.22 -1.81
C CYS A 33 2.33 12.32 -3.07
N HIS A 34 1.11 11.77 -3.02
CA HIS A 34 0.16 11.85 -4.13
C HIS A 34 -0.17 13.31 -4.48
N LYS A 35 -0.49 14.15 -3.48
CA LYS A 35 -0.74 15.60 -3.67
C LYS A 35 0.45 16.29 -4.32
N ARG A 36 1.64 16.04 -3.81
CA ARG A 36 2.88 16.66 -4.32
C ARG A 36 3.12 16.27 -5.77
N ARG A 37 2.91 14.99 -6.13
CA ARG A 37 3.19 14.49 -7.48
C ARG A 37 2.15 14.92 -8.50
N VAL A 38 0.87 14.90 -8.15
CA VAL A 38 -0.21 15.36 -9.04
C VAL A 38 -0.26 16.88 -9.14
N GLY A 39 0.17 17.59 -8.12
CA GLY A 39 0.30 19.05 -8.11
C GLY A 39 -0.97 19.78 -7.70
N TYR A 40 -1.67 19.31 -6.67
CA TYR A 40 -2.87 20.00 -6.16
C TYR A 40 -2.74 20.37 -4.68
N SER A 41 -3.49 21.41 -4.30
CA SER A 41 -3.75 21.82 -2.91
C SER A 41 -5.22 21.54 -2.57
N GLY A 42 -5.54 21.33 -1.27
CA GLY A 42 -6.91 21.01 -0.86
C GLY A 42 -7.34 19.61 -1.33
N ASN A 43 -8.50 19.52 -1.98
CA ASN A 43 -9.07 18.29 -2.50
C ASN A 43 -9.03 18.26 -4.03
N LEU A 44 -8.71 17.09 -4.57
CA LEU A 44 -8.79 16.81 -6.00
C LEU A 44 -10.23 16.40 -6.36
N GLY A 45 -10.72 16.81 -7.52
CA GLY A 45 -12.04 16.39 -8.01
C GLY A 45 -12.07 14.89 -8.30
N GLN A 46 -13.17 14.22 -7.96
CA GLN A 46 -13.31 12.76 -8.16
C GLN A 46 -13.23 12.36 -9.64
N ASN A 47 -13.52 13.26 -10.56
CA ASN A 47 -13.43 13.01 -12.01
C ASN A 47 -12.01 13.17 -12.56
N HIS A 48 -11.05 13.60 -11.76
CA HIS A 48 -9.67 13.76 -12.21
C HIS A 48 -9.05 12.38 -12.48
N PRO A 49 -8.34 12.19 -13.64
CA PRO A 49 -7.78 10.89 -13.99
C PRO A 49 -6.84 10.29 -12.93
N CYS A 50 -6.15 11.15 -12.20
CA CYS A 50 -5.24 10.74 -11.12
C CYS A 50 -5.87 10.85 -9.72
N TYR A 51 -7.20 10.86 -9.60
CA TYR A 51 -7.88 11.03 -8.31
C TYR A 51 -7.43 10.02 -7.25
N LEU A 52 -7.32 8.75 -7.63
CA LEU A 52 -6.97 7.67 -6.72
C LEU A 52 -5.50 7.24 -6.83
N VAL A 53 -4.96 7.25 -8.05
CA VAL A 53 -3.65 6.66 -8.35
C VAL A 53 -2.95 7.49 -9.43
N LYS A 54 -1.66 7.70 -9.25
CA LYS A 54 -0.75 8.22 -10.28
C LYS A 54 0.43 7.26 -10.42
N LYS A 55 0.65 6.70 -11.62
CA LYS A 55 1.81 5.86 -11.93
C LYS A 55 2.79 6.64 -12.80
N ASP A 56 4.05 6.64 -12.41
CA ASP A 56 5.16 7.23 -13.16
C ASP A 56 6.36 6.28 -13.15
N GLN A 57 6.64 5.62 -14.25
CA GLN A 57 7.78 4.68 -14.38
C GLN A 57 7.93 3.74 -13.16
N ASN A 58 8.91 4.00 -12.31
CA ASN A 58 9.23 3.21 -11.12
C ASN A 58 8.50 3.67 -9.85
N HIS A 59 7.53 4.57 -9.98
CA HIS A 59 6.79 5.16 -8.86
C HIS A 59 5.29 4.99 -8.99
N LEU A 60 4.64 4.59 -7.92
CA LEU A 60 3.19 4.52 -7.79
C LEU A 60 2.76 5.39 -6.60
N PHE A 61 1.95 6.41 -6.86
CA PHE A 61 1.43 7.34 -5.87
C PHE A 61 -0.04 7.04 -5.58
N LEU A 62 -0.36 6.74 -4.34
CA LEU A 62 -1.69 6.34 -3.91
C LEU A 62 -2.35 7.44 -3.07
N ASN A 63 -3.57 7.82 -3.43
CA ASN A 63 -4.40 8.70 -2.60
C ASN A 63 -4.99 7.92 -1.43
N LEU A 64 -4.13 7.31 -0.62
CA LEU A 64 -4.51 6.49 0.52
C LEU A 64 -4.40 7.31 1.82
N VAL A 65 -5.44 7.23 2.63
CA VAL A 65 -5.55 8.00 3.88
C VAL A 65 -5.76 7.07 5.08
N ASP A 66 -5.26 7.50 6.22
CA ASP A 66 -5.63 6.92 7.52
C ASP A 66 -6.83 7.70 8.07
N MET A 67 -7.86 6.99 8.48
CA MET A 67 -9.05 7.55 9.11
C MET A 67 -9.70 6.54 10.05
N ASP A 68 -10.56 7.01 10.94
CA ASP A 68 -11.28 6.14 11.88
C ASP A 68 -12.48 5.43 11.23
N ARG A 69 -13.04 6.02 10.18
CA ARG A 69 -14.17 5.42 9.44
C ARG A 69 -13.66 4.35 8.49
N THR A 70 -14.39 3.24 8.38
CA THR A 70 -14.09 2.16 7.43
C THR A 70 -13.89 2.72 6.02
N LEU A 71 -12.78 2.37 5.39
CA LEU A 71 -12.50 2.77 4.01
C LEU A 71 -13.55 2.18 3.06
N MET A 72 -13.95 2.97 2.08
CA MET A 72 -15.00 2.57 1.13
C MET A 72 -14.39 1.82 -0.05
N PRO A 73 -14.90 0.61 -0.39
CA PRO A 73 -14.39 -0.18 -1.50
C PRO A 73 -14.34 0.56 -2.85
N VAL A 74 -15.32 1.40 -3.14
CA VAL A 74 -15.37 2.18 -4.39
C VAL A 74 -14.12 3.03 -4.63
N PHE A 75 -13.49 3.53 -3.56
CA PHE A 75 -12.25 4.29 -3.64
C PHE A 75 -11.02 3.44 -3.35
N THR A 76 -11.13 2.48 -2.45
CA THR A 76 -9.97 1.75 -1.92
C THR A 76 -9.60 0.54 -2.78
N ASN A 77 -10.57 -0.18 -3.35
CA ASN A 77 -10.30 -1.33 -4.21
C ASN A 77 -9.42 -0.98 -5.44
N PRO A 78 -9.67 0.12 -6.17
CA PRO A 78 -8.78 0.52 -7.27
C PRO A 78 -7.36 0.82 -6.81
N ILE A 79 -7.20 1.43 -5.62
CA ILE A 79 -5.88 1.71 -5.02
C ILE A 79 -5.15 0.41 -4.69
N VAL A 80 -5.83 -0.54 -4.03
CA VAL A 80 -5.27 -1.86 -3.69
C VAL A 80 -4.90 -2.63 -4.96
N LYS A 81 -5.79 -2.67 -5.94
CA LYS A 81 -5.52 -3.35 -7.21
C LYS A 81 -4.28 -2.80 -7.89
N ALA A 82 -4.17 -1.48 -8.02
CA ALA A 82 -3.01 -0.83 -8.63
C ALA A 82 -1.70 -1.16 -7.88
N ALA A 83 -1.74 -1.20 -6.54
CA ALA A 83 -0.59 -1.58 -5.73
C ALA A 83 -0.17 -3.03 -5.97
N MET A 84 -1.14 -3.97 -6.01
CA MET A 84 -0.86 -5.39 -6.27
C MET A 84 -0.23 -5.62 -7.65
N GLU A 85 -0.79 -4.99 -8.68
CA GLU A 85 -0.28 -5.05 -10.05
C GLU A 85 1.14 -4.47 -10.13
N PHE A 86 1.36 -3.31 -9.53
CA PHE A 86 2.67 -2.65 -9.52
C PHE A 86 3.76 -3.50 -8.83
N ILE A 87 3.44 -4.14 -7.70
CA ILE A 87 4.38 -5.04 -7.02
C ILE A 87 4.73 -6.22 -7.94
N ARG A 88 3.74 -6.89 -8.53
CA ARG A 88 3.96 -8.04 -9.42
C ARG A 88 4.81 -7.70 -10.65
N GLU A 89 4.56 -6.53 -11.24
CA GLU A 89 5.32 -6.06 -12.41
C GLU A 89 6.80 -5.82 -12.10
N ASN A 90 7.12 -5.39 -10.88
CA ASN A 90 8.47 -4.94 -10.54
C ASN A 90 9.33 -5.98 -9.80
N ILE A 91 8.75 -6.81 -8.95
CA ILE A 91 9.49 -7.80 -8.14
C ILE A 91 10.45 -8.70 -8.94
N PRO A 92 10.12 -9.17 -10.16
CA PRO A 92 11.05 -10.02 -10.91
C PRO A 92 12.41 -9.38 -11.18
N ALA A 93 12.47 -8.06 -11.28
CA ALA A 93 13.68 -7.32 -11.66
C ALA A 93 14.15 -6.29 -10.64
N LYS A 94 13.32 -5.92 -9.67
CA LYS A 94 13.57 -4.81 -8.75
C LYS A 94 13.18 -5.16 -7.31
N LYS A 95 13.73 -4.37 -6.39
CA LYS A 95 13.22 -4.26 -5.01
C LYS A 95 12.08 -3.25 -4.99
N VAL A 96 11.01 -3.56 -4.29
CA VAL A 96 9.86 -2.68 -4.12
C VAL A 96 9.82 -2.18 -2.69
N VAL A 97 9.91 -0.87 -2.50
CA VAL A 97 9.66 -0.25 -1.21
C VAL A 97 8.26 0.36 -1.18
N ILE A 98 7.52 0.06 -0.13
CA ILE A 98 6.21 0.62 0.15
C ILE A 98 6.38 1.50 1.38
N HIS A 99 6.14 2.80 1.26
CA HIS A 99 6.24 3.70 2.39
C HIS A 99 4.96 4.50 2.61
N CYS A 100 4.77 4.96 3.83
CA CYS A 100 3.80 5.98 4.21
C CYS A 100 4.44 6.91 5.25
N ASN A 101 3.69 7.83 5.85
CA ASN A 101 4.30 8.81 6.75
C ASN A 101 5.08 8.16 7.91
N GLU A 102 4.44 7.26 8.65
CA GLU A 102 5.03 6.66 9.86
C GLU A 102 5.48 5.20 9.69
N GLY A 103 5.05 4.54 8.61
CA GLY A 103 5.38 3.13 8.37
C GLY A 103 4.62 2.13 9.23
N HIS A 104 3.55 2.54 9.92
CA HIS A 104 2.83 1.67 10.85
C HIS A 104 1.51 1.12 10.29
N SER A 105 0.82 1.86 9.43
CA SER A 105 -0.55 1.56 9.01
C SER A 105 -0.67 1.28 7.51
N ARG A 106 -0.68 2.29 6.66
CA ARG A 106 -0.96 2.19 5.22
C ARG A 106 0.03 1.32 4.46
N ALA A 107 1.31 1.63 4.56
CA ALA A 107 2.36 0.90 3.85
C ALA A 107 2.41 -0.59 4.25
N PRO A 108 2.44 -0.95 5.55
CA PRO A 108 2.44 -2.35 5.92
C PRO A 108 1.10 -3.06 5.61
N SER A 109 -0.04 -2.35 5.58
CA SER A 109 -1.31 -2.93 5.13
C SER A 109 -1.28 -3.35 3.66
N VAL A 110 -0.68 -2.53 2.80
CA VAL A 110 -0.48 -2.88 1.38
C VAL A 110 0.43 -4.11 1.25
N ALA A 111 1.52 -4.16 2.01
CA ALA A 111 2.43 -5.31 2.01
C ALA A 111 1.74 -6.58 2.50
N LEU A 112 0.99 -6.51 3.61
CA LEU A 112 0.22 -7.63 4.15
C LEU A 112 -0.76 -8.20 3.12
N LEU A 113 -1.53 -7.33 2.46
CA LEU A 113 -2.48 -7.74 1.41
C LEU A 113 -1.76 -8.47 0.26
N TYR A 114 -0.62 -7.95 -0.18
CA TYR A 114 0.15 -8.61 -1.23
C TYR A 114 0.64 -9.99 -0.79
N LEU A 115 1.26 -10.10 0.38
CA LEU A 115 1.79 -11.37 0.89
C LEU A 115 0.68 -12.42 1.09
N ALA A 116 -0.50 -11.99 1.57
CA ALA A 116 -1.65 -12.88 1.71
C ALA A 116 -2.19 -13.34 0.35
N ARG A 117 -2.31 -12.44 -0.61
CA ARG A 117 -2.79 -12.80 -1.97
C ARG A 117 -1.86 -13.76 -2.68
N GLU A 118 -0.56 -13.62 -2.50
CA GLU A 118 0.43 -14.54 -3.06
C GLU A 118 0.61 -15.82 -2.20
N SER A 119 -0.25 -16.01 -1.17
CA SER A 119 -0.20 -17.17 -0.25
C SER A 119 1.15 -17.35 0.45
N ILE A 120 1.89 -16.25 0.64
CA ILE A 120 3.16 -16.24 1.38
C ILE A 120 2.88 -16.26 2.89
N ILE A 121 1.77 -15.64 3.29
CA ILE A 121 1.20 -15.72 4.65
C ILE A 121 -0.22 -16.26 4.57
N PRO A 122 -0.85 -16.69 5.69
CA PRO A 122 -2.23 -17.17 5.70
C PRO A 122 -3.19 -16.17 5.06
N ASN A 123 -4.14 -16.65 4.27
CA ASN A 123 -5.06 -15.80 3.50
C ASN A 123 -6.55 -16.13 3.69
N SER A 124 -6.89 -17.07 4.55
CA SER A 124 -8.29 -17.46 4.81
C SER A 124 -9.09 -16.37 5.52
N CYS A 125 -8.44 -15.59 6.39
CA CYS A 125 -9.06 -14.47 7.10
C CYS A 125 -8.00 -13.41 7.44
N TYR A 126 -8.48 -12.19 7.68
CA TYR A 126 -7.61 -11.06 8.03
C TYR A 126 -6.83 -11.30 9.34
N GLU A 127 -7.48 -11.87 10.34
CA GLU A 127 -6.88 -12.12 11.67
C GLU A 127 -5.65 -13.04 11.56
N GLY A 128 -5.77 -14.14 10.82
CA GLY A 128 -4.66 -15.05 10.60
C GLY A 128 -3.51 -14.42 9.81
N ALA A 129 -3.84 -13.65 8.77
CA ALA A 129 -2.85 -12.89 8.02
C ALA A 129 -2.14 -11.86 8.90
N LYS A 130 -2.88 -11.12 9.72
CA LYS A 130 -2.34 -10.12 10.64
C LYS A 130 -1.41 -10.73 11.68
N GLU A 131 -1.80 -11.84 12.29
CA GLU A 131 -0.98 -12.54 13.28
C GLU A 131 0.37 -12.94 12.71
N GLU A 132 0.39 -13.56 11.53
CA GLU A 132 1.64 -13.95 10.88
C GLU A 132 2.46 -12.72 10.44
N PHE A 133 1.80 -11.70 9.89
CA PHE A 133 2.47 -10.49 9.48
C PHE A 133 3.12 -9.72 10.65
N LEU A 134 2.51 -9.75 11.85
CA LEU A 134 3.10 -9.15 13.05
C LEU A 134 4.40 -9.83 13.48
N ARG A 135 4.59 -11.12 13.19
CA ARG A 135 5.87 -11.81 13.43
C ARG A 135 6.98 -11.28 12.49
N ILE A 136 6.60 -10.92 11.25
CA ILE A 136 7.52 -10.37 10.24
C ILE A 136 7.76 -8.89 10.50
N TYR A 137 6.70 -8.13 10.80
CA TYR A 137 6.72 -6.68 10.99
C TYR A 137 6.00 -6.25 12.29
N PRO A 138 6.68 -6.33 13.45
CA PRO A 138 6.08 -6.04 14.76
C PRO A 138 5.55 -4.62 14.96
N LYS A 139 5.98 -3.66 14.10
CA LYS A 139 5.50 -2.27 14.13
C LYS A 139 4.14 -2.07 13.47
N TYR A 140 3.53 -3.12 12.93
CA TYR A 140 2.25 -3.02 12.27
C TYR A 140 1.15 -2.63 13.26
N LEU A 141 0.60 -1.44 13.06
CA LEU A 141 -0.49 -0.88 13.87
C LEU A 141 -1.45 -0.15 12.92
N PRO A 142 -2.39 -0.88 12.28
CA PRO A 142 -3.28 -0.29 11.30
C PRO A 142 -4.25 0.70 11.94
N ALA A 143 -4.49 1.81 11.27
CA ALA A 143 -5.56 2.73 11.61
C ALA A 143 -6.92 2.00 11.52
N ARG A 144 -7.87 2.41 12.36
CA ARG A 144 -9.17 1.74 12.50
C ARG A 144 -9.91 1.58 11.18
N GLY A 145 -9.87 2.59 10.32
CA GLY A 145 -10.58 2.55 9.05
C GLY A 145 -10.03 1.54 8.05
N ILE A 146 -8.70 1.42 7.95
CA ILE A 146 -8.08 0.44 7.05
C ILE A 146 -8.21 -0.98 7.63
N GLU A 147 -8.10 -1.14 8.94
CA GLU A 147 -8.30 -2.43 9.59
C GLU A 147 -9.73 -2.95 9.41
N SER A 148 -10.74 -2.11 9.67
CA SER A 148 -12.15 -2.43 9.45
C SER A 148 -12.44 -2.79 8.00
N TYR A 149 -11.84 -2.05 7.06
CA TYR A 149 -11.96 -2.34 5.63
C TYR A 149 -11.40 -3.73 5.28
N MET A 150 -10.19 -4.04 5.70
CA MET A 150 -9.59 -5.35 5.42
C MET A 150 -10.37 -6.49 6.06
N ARG A 151 -10.80 -6.35 7.30
CA ARG A 151 -11.61 -7.36 7.99
C ARG A 151 -12.95 -7.61 7.28
N LYS A 152 -13.64 -6.53 6.91
CA LYS A 152 -14.98 -6.61 6.31
C LYS A 152 -14.97 -7.16 4.88
N TYR A 153 -13.97 -6.79 4.08
CA TYR A 153 -13.91 -7.10 2.65
C TYR A 153 -12.81 -8.10 2.28
N TRP A 154 -12.29 -8.85 3.25
CA TRP A 154 -11.15 -9.74 3.06
C TRP A 154 -11.32 -10.71 1.89
N SER A 155 -12.45 -11.39 1.80
CA SER A 155 -12.73 -12.34 0.72
C SER A 155 -12.68 -11.69 -0.67
N ASP A 156 -13.20 -10.47 -0.79
CA ASP A 156 -13.16 -9.72 -2.05
C ASP A 156 -11.74 -9.25 -2.38
N LEU A 157 -11.01 -8.81 -1.36
CA LEU A 157 -9.61 -8.37 -1.49
C LEU A 157 -8.69 -9.49 -1.96
N MET A 158 -8.93 -10.71 -1.55
CA MET A 158 -8.15 -11.87 -2.00
C MET A 158 -8.40 -12.21 -3.48
N LYS A 159 -9.45 -11.65 -4.10
CA LYS A 159 -9.83 -11.87 -5.51
C LYS A 159 -9.51 -10.69 -6.43
N LEU A 160 -9.10 -9.55 -5.90
CA LEU A 160 -8.83 -8.34 -6.71
C LEU A 160 -7.78 -8.54 -7.80
#